data_5323410322a2e39d3c0421c21af7f84f
#
_entry.id   5323410322a2e39d3c0421c21af7f84f
#
_cell.length_a   1.000
_cell.length_b   1.000
_cell.length_c   1.000
_cell.angle_alpha   90.00
_cell.angle_beta   90.00
_cell.angle_gamma   90.00
#
_symmetry.space_group_name_H-M   'P 1'
#
loop_
_entity.id
_entity.type
_entity.pdbx_description
1 polymer ?
#
loop_
_entity_poly.entity_id
_entity_poly.type
_entity_poly.pdbx_seq_one_letter_code
_entity_poly.pdbx_strand_id
1 'polypeptide(L)'
;MLPNSIQWYFPTKVKEAAKLIQKDGIILHGGGTKILEPQPRSSIKGLVDISALGLNYIKVTGNTVHIGSGATFADVVTWSRDRKRLAMLSASLSHAASTALRNRITIGGSIKDFPMWSNLYAPLLALDAKIDIIGERSGIFSLEEYATSALIKSKHLVREIRVIDKNNIRCGVKIFHVVRFEYPIFTIAAACTMDKNIVRNARIFVTGVKKKLTRLVAAEKAFRGNSISDELIDSAADQLS
;
A
#
# COMPACT_ATOMS: atom_id res chain seq x y z
N MET A 1 10.97 -18.49 -18.06
CA MET A 1 10.82 -19.64 -17.13
C MET A 1 11.76 -19.42 -15.93
N LEU A 2 11.36 -19.90 -14.74
CA LEU A 2 12.29 -19.98 -13.61
C LEU A 2 13.34 -21.04 -13.90
N PRO A 3 14.62 -20.88 -13.43
CA PRO A 3 15.63 -21.93 -13.59
C PRO A 3 15.18 -23.27 -13.04
N ASN A 4 15.59 -24.37 -13.63
CA ASN A 4 15.19 -25.74 -13.23
C ASN A 4 15.65 -26.14 -11.80
N SER A 5 16.40 -25.29 -11.10
CA SER A 5 17.01 -25.56 -9.78
C SER A 5 16.77 -24.45 -8.77
N ILE A 6 15.53 -23.91 -8.69
CA ILE A 6 15.20 -22.93 -7.64
C ILE A 6 15.01 -23.65 -6.32
N GLN A 7 15.74 -23.19 -5.30
CA GLN A 7 15.58 -23.69 -3.94
C GLN A 7 14.40 -23.02 -3.24
N TRP A 8 13.53 -23.81 -2.60
CA TRP A 8 12.46 -23.31 -1.77
C TRP A 8 12.82 -23.39 -0.29
N TYR A 9 12.48 -22.32 0.45
CA TYR A 9 12.64 -22.21 1.89
C TYR A 9 11.29 -21.96 2.52
N PHE A 10 10.97 -22.67 3.61
CA PHE A 10 9.68 -22.60 4.30
C PHE A 10 9.89 -22.23 5.79
N PRO A 11 10.35 -21.01 6.08
CA PRO A 11 10.57 -20.57 7.44
C PRO A 11 9.24 -20.45 8.21
N THR A 12 9.27 -20.77 9.50
CA THR A 12 8.13 -20.57 10.41
C THR A 12 8.27 -19.32 11.27
N LYS A 13 9.43 -18.64 11.20
CA LYS A 13 9.72 -17.43 11.97
C LYS A 13 10.13 -16.28 11.05
N VAL A 14 9.54 -15.09 11.30
CA VAL A 14 9.83 -13.88 10.53
C VAL A 14 11.33 -13.53 10.52
N LYS A 15 12.03 -13.70 11.65
CA LYS A 15 13.47 -13.45 11.74
C LYS A 15 14.29 -14.37 10.85
N GLU A 16 13.88 -15.61 10.69
CA GLU A 16 14.52 -16.58 9.79
C GLU A 16 14.34 -16.17 8.33
N ALA A 17 13.11 -15.85 7.92
CA ALA A 17 12.83 -15.34 6.58
C ALA A 17 13.66 -14.09 6.27
N ALA A 18 13.75 -13.15 7.23
CA ALA A 18 14.55 -11.94 7.09
C ALA A 18 16.05 -12.20 6.93
N LYS A 19 16.59 -13.26 7.55
CA LYS A 19 17.99 -13.69 7.35
C LYS A 19 18.20 -14.32 5.98
N LEU A 20 17.27 -15.17 5.53
CA LEU A 20 17.38 -15.87 4.25
C LEU A 20 17.44 -14.89 3.08
N ILE A 21 16.63 -13.83 3.07
CA ILE A 21 16.60 -12.86 1.99
C ILE A 21 17.84 -11.94 1.93
N GLN A 22 18.74 -11.98 2.92
CA GLN A 22 20.03 -11.27 2.82
C GLN A 22 20.96 -11.95 1.81
N LYS A 23 20.76 -13.24 1.54
CA LYS A 23 21.56 -13.98 0.55
C LYS A 23 21.23 -13.51 -0.87
N ASP A 24 22.22 -13.49 -1.74
CA ASP A 24 22.04 -13.05 -3.12
C ASP A 24 21.21 -14.03 -3.94
N GLY A 25 20.24 -13.49 -4.67
CA GLY A 25 19.32 -14.27 -5.49
C GLY A 25 18.17 -14.93 -4.69
N ILE A 26 18.09 -14.71 -3.37
CA ILE A 26 16.96 -15.19 -2.57
C ILE A 26 15.92 -14.07 -2.44
N ILE A 27 14.67 -14.37 -2.83
CA ILE A 27 13.56 -13.40 -2.77
C ILE A 27 12.36 -13.97 -2.01
N LEU A 28 11.49 -13.09 -1.53
CA LEU A 28 10.24 -13.48 -0.88
C LEU A 28 9.21 -13.99 -1.89
N HIS A 29 8.49 -15.02 -1.51
CA HIS A 29 7.31 -15.53 -2.20
C HIS A 29 6.10 -15.39 -1.30
N GLY A 30 5.14 -14.53 -1.68
CA GLY A 30 3.81 -14.44 -1.08
C GLY A 30 2.78 -14.99 -2.06
N GLY A 31 2.00 -14.12 -2.70
CA GLY A 31 1.02 -14.54 -3.71
C GLY A 31 1.59 -14.99 -5.06
N GLY A 32 2.87 -14.77 -5.33
CA GLY A 32 3.57 -15.19 -6.54
C GLY A 32 3.27 -14.38 -7.80
N THR A 33 2.37 -13.40 -7.75
CA THR A 33 1.89 -12.66 -8.93
C THR A 33 3.01 -11.89 -9.64
N LYS A 34 3.94 -11.29 -8.90
CA LYS A 34 5.08 -10.57 -9.48
C LYS A 34 6.14 -11.50 -10.08
N ILE A 35 6.35 -12.66 -9.47
CA ILE A 35 7.32 -13.64 -9.95
C ILE A 35 6.92 -14.23 -11.32
N LEU A 36 5.64 -14.18 -11.65
CA LEU A 36 5.11 -14.68 -12.92
C LEU A 36 5.18 -13.66 -14.06
N GLU A 37 5.47 -12.38 -13.77
CA GLU A 37 5.67 -11.37 -14.81
C GLU A 37 6.92 -11.67 -15.66
N PRO A 38 6.91 -11.30 -16.96
CA PRO A 38 8.08 -11.44 -17.83
C PRO A 38 9.23 -10.55 -17.34
N GLN A 39 10.23 -11.13 -16.68
CA GLN A 39 11.43 -10.44 -16.23
C GLN A 39 12.67 -11.33 -16.42
N PRO A 40 13.89 -10.76 -16.49
CA PRO A 40 15.11 -11.55 -16.43
C PRO A 40 15.17 -12.28 -15.07
N ARG A 41 14.91 -13.57 -15.06
CA ARG A 41 14.82 -14.40 -13.84
C ARG A 41 16.07 -15.19 -13.56
N SER A 42 17.09 -15.02 -14.38
CA SER A 42 18.38 -15.72 -14.27
C SER A 42 19.11 -15.47 -12.94
N SER A 43 18.78 -14.38 -12.24
CA SER A 43 19.37 -14.05 -10.94
C SER A 43 18.66 -14.67 -9.74
N ILE A 44 17.47 -15.28 -9.91
CA ILE A 44 16.72 -15.88 -8.80
C ILE A 44 17.27 -17.28 -8.53
N LYS A 45 17.86 -17.46 -7.35
CA LYS A 45 18.42 -18.73 -6.88
C LYS A 45 17.49 -19.46 -5.91
N GLY A 46 16.62 -18.74 -5.22
CA GLY A 46 15.67 -19.35 -4.29
C GLY A 46 14.52 -18.43 -3.87
N LEU A 47 13.49 -19.07 -3.37
CA LEU A 47 12.24 -18.47 -2.93
C LEU A 47 12.00 -18.77 -1.45
N VAL A 48 11.69 -17.74 -0.68
CA VAL A 48 11.28 -17.85 0.73
C VAL A 48 9.78 -17.70 0.79
N ASP A 49 9.07 -18.80 1.02
CA ASP A 49 7.62 -18.80 1.18
C ASP A 49 7.23 -18.20 2.53
N ILE A 50 6.32 -17.22 2.52
CA ILE A 50 5.88 -16.53 3.73
C ILE A 50 4.57 -17.06 4.30
N SER A 51 3.97 -18.08 3.71
CA SER A 51 2.64 -18.59 4.09
C SER A 51 2.58 -19.10 5.53
N ALA A 52 3.65 -19.74 6.02
CA ALA A 52 3.75 -20.26 7.38
C ALA A 52 4.16 -19.21 8.44
N LEU A 53 4.39 -17.94 8.04
CA LEU A 53 4.83 -16.91 8.98
C LEU A 53 3.69 -16.28 9.80
N GLY A 54 2.44 -16.65 9.55
CA GLY A 54 1.27 -16.11 10.26
C GLY A 54 1.03 -14.61 9.97
N LEU A 55 1.38 -14.15 8.76
CA LEU A 55 1.28 -12.74 8.36
C LEU A 55 -0.01 -12.40 7.58
N ASN A 56 -0.95 -13.32 7.50
CA ASN A 56 -2.23 -13.19 6.79
C ASN A 56 -3.38 -12.73 7.70
N TYR A 57 -3.15 -11.70 8.50
CA TYR A 57 -4.14 -11.19 9.45
C TYR A 57 -4.55 -9.74 9.16
N ILE A 58 -5.76 -9.37 9.61
CA ILE A 58 -6.20 -7.99 9.79
C ILE A 58 -6.80 -7.91 11.19
N LYS A 59 -6.20 -7.13 12.07
CA LYS A 59 -6.61 -7.00 13.47
C LYS A 59 -6.64 -5.55 13.93
N VAL A 60 -7.42 -5.25 14.94
CA VAL A 60 -7.56 -3.93 15.55
C VAL A 60 -7.02 -3.97 16.97
N THR A 61 -6.18 -3.00 17.32
CA THR A 61 -5.72 -2.79 18.69
C THR A 61 -5.89 -1.31 19.02
N GLY A 62 -6.82 -1.01 19.93
CA GLY A 62 -7.25 0.37 20.16
C GLY A 62 -7.79 1.01 18.87
N ASN A 63 -7.19 2.11 18.47
CA ASN A 63 -7.54 2.81 17.22
C ASN A 63 -6.60 2.45 16.04
N THR A 64 -5.78 1.44 16.18
CA THR A 64 -4.84 1.04 15.13
C THR A 64 -5.30 -0.25 14.47
N VAL A 65 -5.41 -0.21 13.15
CA VAL A 65 -5.62 -1.38 12.30
C VAL A 65 -4.27 -1.88 11.83
N HIS A 66 -3.99 -3.15 12.11
CA HIS A 66 -2.80 -3.87 11.70
C HIS A 66 -3.16 -4.80 10.55
N ILE A 67 -2.55 -4.59 9.40
CA ILE A 67 -2.71 -5.42 8.20
C ILE A 67 -1.41 -6.15 7.97
N GLY A 68 -1.38 -7.45 8.22
CA GLY A 68 -0.23 -8.30 7.98
C GLY A 68 0.14 -8.35 6.50
N SER A 69 1.42 -8.48 6.20
CA SER A 69 1.92 -8.44 4.82
C SER A 69 1.44 -9.59 3.93
N GLY A 70 1.03 -10.71 4.54
CA GLY A 70 0.43 -11.85 3.84
C GLY A 70 -1.06 -11.70 3.56
N ALA A 71 -1.76 -10.70 4.15
CA ALA A 71 -3.14 -10.40 3.80
C ALA A 71 -3.24 -10.04 2.33
N THR A 72 -4.27 -10.57 1.65
CA THR A 72 -4.50 -10.32 0.23
C THR A 72 -5.32 -9.06 -0.01
N PHE A 73 -5.34 -8.57 -1.24
CA PHE A 73 -6.24 -7.48 -1.62
C PHE A 73 -7.70 -7.86 -1.38
N ALA A 74 -8.08 -9.12 -1.63
CA ALA A 74 -9.44 -9.61 -1.37
C ALA A 74 -9.78 -9.57 0.13
N ASP A 75 -8.85 -9.95 1.02
CA ASP A 75 -9.03 -9.85 2.47
C ASP A 75 -9.29 -8.41 2.90
N VAL A 76 -8.46 -7.47 2.42
CA VAL A 76 -8.61 -6.05 2.75
C VAL A 76 -9.92 -5.48 2.20
N VAL A 77 -10.30 -5.81 0.96
CA VAL A 77 -11.58 -5.39 0.36
C VAL A 77 -12.75 -5.86 1.21
N THR A 78 -12.77 -7.14 1.57
CA THR A 78 -13.85 -7.71 2.38
C THR A 78 -13.90 -7.09 3.77
N TRP A 79 -12.74 -7.00 4.43
CA TRP A 79 -12.65 -6.50 5.79
C TRP A 79 -12.99 -5.01 5.92
N SER A 80 -12.61 -4.17 4.95
CA SER A 80 -12.76 -2.71 5.03
C SER A 80 -14.06 -2.18 4.44
N ARG A 81 -14.84 -2.99 3.72
CA ARG A 81 -16.07 -2.58 3.00
C ARG A 81 -17.06 -1.82 3.86
N ASP A 82 -17.39 -2.36 5.01
CA ASP A 82 -18.42 -1.82 5.90
C ASP A 82 -17.84 -0.91 6.99
N ARG A 83 -16.56 -0.57 6.88
CA ARG A 83 -15.86 0.29 7.83
C ARG A 83 -15.73 1.70 7.25
N LYS A 84 -16.66 2.59 7.61
CA LYS A 84 -16.84 3.93 7.03
C LYS A 84 -15.54 4.65 6.68
N ARG A 85 -14.55 4.64 7.58
CA ARG A 85 -13.27 5.35 7.41
C ARG A 85 -12.23 4.59 6.61
N LEU A 86 -12.39 3.29 6.47
CA LEU A 86 -11.47 2.42 5.73
C LEU A 86 -12.10 1.89 4.43
N ALA A 87 -13.37 2.23 4.18
CA ALA A 87 -14.07 1.91 2.94
C ALA A 87 -13.32 2.44 1.70
N MET A 88 -12.51 3.49 1.87
CA MET A 88 -11.59 3.97 0.83
C MET A 88 -10.63 2.87 0.35
N LEU A 89 -10.13 2.00 1.24
CA LEU A 89 -9.29 0.86 0.85
C LEU A 89 -10.08 -0.15 0.03
N SER A 90 -11.31 -0.51 0.47
CA SER A 90 -12.19 -1.38 -0.30
C SER A 90 -12.54 -0.77 -1.67
N ALA A 91 -12.92 0.51 -1.70
CA ALA A 91 -13.25 1.22 -2.94
C ALA A 91 -12.06 1.20 -3.92
N SER A 92 -10.85 1.40 -3.43
CA SER A 92 -9.66 1.41 -4.28
C SER A 92 -9.26 0.02 -4.76
N LEU A 93 -9.13 -0.93 -3.83
CA LEU A 93 -8.60 -2.25 -4.15
C LEU A 93 -9.58 -3.15 -4.92
N SER A 94 -10.89 -2.90 -4.84
CA SER A 94 -11.89 -3.62 -5.64
C SER A 94 -11.74 -3.39 -7.14
N HIS A 95 -11.10 -2.29 -7.54
CA HIS A 95 -10.78 -1.98 -8.94
C HIS A 95 -9.39 -2.50 -9.38
N ALA A 96 -8.59 -3.01 -8.45
CA ALA A 96 -7.29 -3.58 -8.78
C ALA A 96 -7.43 -5.00 -9.32
N ALA A 97 -6.93 -5.26 -10.50
CA ALA A 97 -6.84 -6.58 -11.13
C ALA A 97 -8.16 -7.39 -11.16
N SER A 98 -8.12 -8.64 -11.61
CA SER A 98 -9.25 -9.56 -11.55
C SER A 98 -9.49 -10.08 -10.13
N THR A 99 -10.68 -10.63 -9.85
CA THR A 99 -11.00 -11.25 -8.55
C THR A 99 -10.01 -12.37 -8.22
N ALA A 100 -9.67 -13.22 -9.19
CA ALA A 100 -8.70 -14.30 -8.99
C ALA A 100 -7.31 -13.77 -8.60
N LEU A 101 -6.87 -12.69 -9.23
CA LEU A 101 -5.59 -12.05 -8.88
C LEU A 101 -5.65 -11.37 -7.52
N ARG A 102 -6.75 -10.70 -7.16
CA ARG A 102 -6.89 -10.09 -5.83
C ARG A 102 -6.78 -11.11 -4.68
N ASN A 103 -7.19 -12.35 -4.90
CA ASN A 103 -7.00 -13.45 -3.95
C ASN A 103 -5.54 -13.90 -3.80
N ARG A 104 -4.66 -13.43 -4.67
CA ARG A 104 -3.23 -13.78 -4.69
C ARG A 104 -2.31 -12.60 -4.37
N ILE A 105 -2.67 -11.40 -4.81
CA ILE A 105 -1.86 -10.18 -4.55
C ILE A 105 -1.86 -9.90 -3.06
N THR A 106 -0.68 -10.00 -2.41
CA THR A 106 -0.53 -9.68 -0.99
C THR A 106 -0.17 -8.22 -0.79
N ILE A 107 -0.57 -7.67 0.35
CA ILE A 107 -0.25 -6.28 0.74
C ILE A 107 1.27 -6.07 0.79
N GLY A 108 2.01 -6.97 1.42
CA GLY A 108 3.48 -6.87 1.52
C GLY A 108 4.17 -6.95 0.17
N GLY A 109 3.73 -7.87 -0.71
CA GLY A 109 4.24 -8.00 -2.06
C GLY A 109 4.01 -6.74 -2.89
N SER A 110 2.80 -6.19 -2.85
CA SER A 110 2.46 -4.97 -3.58
C SER A 110 3.24 -3.75 -3.07
N ILE A 111 3.46 -3.63 -1.75
CA ILE A 111 4.26 -2.54 -1.19
C ILE A 111 5.74 -2.67 -1.57
N LYS A 112 6.31 -3.86 -1.49
CA LYS A 112 7.72 -4.07 -1.83
C LYS A 112 8.01 -3.84 -3.30
N ASP A 113 7.09 -4.20 -4.18
CA ASP A 113 7.22 -3.99 -5.62
C ASP A 113 7.05 -2.52 -6.04
N PHE A 114 6.31 -1.74 -5.27
CA PHE A 114 6.03 -0.32 -5.50
C PHE A 114 5.60 0.02 -6.93
N PRO A 115 4.57 -0.61 -7.48
CA PRO A 115 4.09 -0.20 -8.79
C PRO A 115 3.45 1.18 -8.70
N MET A 116 3.95 2.13 -9.49
CA MET A 116 3.51 3.52 -9.45
C MET A 116 2.03 3.73 -9.82
N TRP A 117 1.44 2.73 -10.46
CA TRP A 117 0.00 2.67 -10.81
C TRP A 117 -0.83 1.91 -9.76
N SER A 118 -0.25 1.58 -8.61
CA SER A 118 -0.94 0.80 -7.60
C SER A 118 -2.12 1.55 -6.98
N ASN A 119 -3.28 0.89 -6.94
CA ASN A 119 -4.45 1.36 -6.21
C ASN A 119 -4.26 1.34 -4.67
N LEU A 120 -3.14 0.79 -4.18
CA LEU A 120 -2.86 0.63 -2.75
C LEU A 120 -2.21 1.87 -2.13
N TYR A 121 -1.27 2.51 -2.85
CA TYR A 121 -0.40 3.52 -2.26
C TYR A 121 -1.10 4.82 -1.91
N ALA A 122 -1.83 5.43 -2.86
CA ALA A 122 -2.48 6.72 -2.60
C ALA A 122 -3.42 6.67 -1.39
N PRO A 123 -4.31 5.65 -1.23
CA PRO A 123 -5.14 5.52 -0.05
C PRO A 123 -4.35 5.35 1.25
N LEU A 124 -3.33 4.50 1.27
CA LEU A 124 -2.53 4.27 2.48
C LEU A 124 -1.73 5.51 2.89
N LEU A 125 -1.20 6.26 1.92
CA LEU A 125 -0.48 7.52 2.18
C LEU A 125 -1.41 8.63 2.69
N ALA A 126 -2.60 8.75 2.11
CA ALA A 126 -3.61 9.67 2.60
C ALA A 126 -4.03 9.35 4.05
N LEU A 127 -4.14 8.07 4.39
CA LEU A 127 -4.45 7.59 5.74
C LEU A 127 -3.26 7.64 6.71
N ASP A 128 -2.13 8.23 6.30
CA ASP A 128 -0.90 8.32 7.11
C ASP A 128 -0.41 6.97 7.63
N ALA A 129 -0.46 5.96 6.76
CA ALA A 129 -0.09 4.60 7.12
C ALA A 129 1.38 4.51 7.52
N LYS A 130 1.66 3.63 8.48
CA LYS A 130 3.02 3.23 8.85
C LYS A 130 3.31 1.82 8.37
N ILE A 131 4.57 1.57 8.06
CA ILE A 131 5.09 0.28 7.64
C ILE A 131 6.07 -0.26 8.66
N ASP A 132 5.93 -1.52 9.01
CA ASP A 132 6.84 -2.25 9.89
C ASP A 132 7.65 -3.23 9.06
N ILE A 133 8.96 -3.06 9.01
CA ILE A 133 9.88 -3.87 8.22
C ILE A 133 10.93 -4.55 9.09
N ILE A 134 11.41 -5.70 8.62
CA ILE A 134 12.50 -6.45 9.27
C ILE A 134 13.49 -6.97 8.22
N GLY A 135 14.77 -6.74 8.44
CA GLY A 135 15.84 -7.14 7.50
C GLY A 135 17.08 -6.31 7.69
N GLU A 136 17.72 -5.92 6.59
CA GLU A 136 18.89 -5.04 6.55
C GLU A 136 18.64 -3.74 7.33
N ARG A 137 17.46 -3.19 7.16
CA ARG A 137 16.92 -2.15 8.03
C ARG A 137 15.64 -2.66 8.67
N SER A 138 15.47 -2.38 9.95
CA SER A 138 14.31 -2.83 10.74
C SER A 138 13.73 -1.66 11.50
N GLY A 139 12.40 -1.62 11.61
CA GLY A 139 11.71 -0.58 12.36
C GLY A 139 10.33 -0.25 11.76
N ILE A 140 9.71 0.76 12.38
CA ILE A 140 8.43 1.29 11.94
C ILE A 140 8.69 2.68 11.34
N PHE A 141 8.34 2.85 10.08
CA PHE A 141 8.52 4.07 9.31
C PHE A 141 7.16 4.60 8.84
N SER A 142 7.07 5.88 8.48
CA SER A 142 5.93 6.33 7.71
C SER A 142 5.98 5.70 6.31
N LEU A 143 4.82 5.38 5.73
CA LEU A 143 4.80 4.85 4.37
C LEU A 143 5.33 5.87 3.35
N GLU A 144 5.17 7.17 3.63
CA GLU A 144 5.71 8.26 2.82
C GLU A 144 7.26 8.23 2.82
N GLU A 145 7.87 8.15 4.00
CA GLU A 145 9.32 8.01 4.14
C GLU A 145 9.84 6.74 3.44
N TYR A 146 9.16 5.62 3.66
CA TYR A 146 9.50 4.35 2.99
C TYR A 146 9.48 4.49 1.47
N ALA A 147 8.44 5.09 0.91
CA ALA A 147 8.24 5.23 -0.53
C ALA A 147 9.22 6.21 -1.20
N THR A 148 9.74 7.19 -0.46
CA THR A 148 10.60 8.26 -1.01
C THR A 148 12.08 8.10 -0.67
N SER A 149 12.44 7.14 0.17
CA SER A 149 13.82 6.91 0.62
C SER A 149 14.44 5.64 0.06
N ALA A 150 15.73 5.43 0.36
CA ALA A 150 16.44 4.20 0.01
C ALA A 150 15.92 2.94 0.75
N LEU A 151 15.03 3.07 1.73
CA LEU A 151 14.44 1.95 2.46
C LEU A 151 13.77 0.94 1.54
N ILE A 152 13.07 1.42 0.50
CA ILE A 152 12.36 0.55 -0.45
C ILE A 152 13.31 -0.41 -1.18
N LYS A 153 14.56 0.00 -1.40
CA LYS A 153 15.58 -0.80 -2.11
C LYS A 153 16.31 -1.78 -1.20
N SER A 154 16.24 -1.62 0.14
CA SER A 154 16.94 -2.49 1.07
C SER A 154 16.34 -3.92 1.07
N LYS A 155 17.14 -4.91 1.46
CA LYS A 155 16.68 -6.30 1.61
C LYS A 155 15.91 -6.45 2.92
N HIS A 156 14.59 -6.43 2.85
CA HIS A 156 13.71 -6.56 4.02
C HIS A 156 12.42 -7.30 3.69
N LEU A 157 11.78 -7.81 4.73
CA LEU A 157 10.42 -8.33 4.74
C LEU A 157 9.52 -7.27 5.36
N VAL A 158 8.41 -6.94 4.70
CA VAL A 158 7.33 -6.16 5.30
C VAL A 158 6.58 -7.06 6.27
N ARG A 159 6.49 -6.68 7.53
CA ARG A 159 5.74 -7.44 8.54
C ARG A 159 4.27 -7.07 8.52
N GLU A 160 3.98 -5.79 8.64
CA GLU A 160 2.60 -5.28 8.61
C GLU A 160 2.55 -3.81 8.19
N ILE A 161 1.36 -3.39 7.79
CA ILE A 161 0.97 -1.99 7.64
C ILE A 161 0.08 -1.62 8.82
N ARG A 162 0.26 -0.42 9.36
CA ARG A 162 -0.56 0.15 10.43
C ARG A 162 -1.29 1.38 9.94
N VAL A 163 -2.59 1.41 10.15
CA VAL A 163 -3.46 2.55 9.81
C VAL A 163 -4.23 2.95 11.05
N ILE A 164 -4.32 4.26 11.30
CA ILE A 164 -5.08 4.77 12.44
C ILE A 164 -6.53 5.01 12.01
N ASP A 165 -7.47 4.35 12.69
CA ASP A 165 -8.90 4.48 12.48
C ASP A 165 -9.52 5.37 13.56
N LYS A 166 -9.63 6.68 13.29
CA LYS A 166 -10.22 7.68 14.20
C LYS A 166 -11.55 8.19 13.67
N ASN A 167 -12.50 8.47 14.59
CA ASN A 167 -13.86 8.90 14.26
C ASN A 167 -13.94 10.23 13.49
N ASN A 168 -12.91 11.08 13.62
CA ASN A 168 -12.86 12.40 13.01
C ASN A 168 -12.11 12.43 11.66
N ILE A 169 -11.93 11.28 11.01
CA ILE A 169 -11.34 11.23 9.67
C ILE A 169 -12.45 11.12 8.64
N ARG A 170 -12.42 12.00 7.64
CA ARG A 170 -13.17 11.91 6.37
C ARG A 170 -12.18 11.61 5.26
N CYS A 171 -12.48 10.62 4.44
CA CYS A 171 -11.56 10.23 3.37
C CYS A 171 -12.32 9.76 2.12
N GLY A 172 -11.64 9.83 0.99
CA GLY A 172 -12.16 9.38 -0.29
C GLY A 172 -11.05 9.07 -1.27
N VAL A 173 -11.40 8.32 -2.30
CA VAL A 173 -10.51 7.94 -3.40
C VAL A 173 -11.24 8.04 -4.73
N LYS A 174 -10.56 8.53 -5.75
CA LYS A 174 -11.00 8.47 -7.13
C LYS A 174 -9.92 7.82 -7.97
N ILE A 175 -10.34 6.90 -8.84
CA ILE A 175 -9.47 6.15 -9.73
C ILE A 175 -9.88 6.47 -11.14
N PHE A 176 -8.91 6.82 -11.97
CA PHE A 176 -9.12 7.16 -13.37
C PHE A 176 -8.54 6.04 -14.24
N HIS A 177 -9.40 5.44 -15.04
CA HIS A 177 -9.08 4.37 -15.99
C HIS A 177 -9.49 4.78 -17.40
N VAL A 178 -8.80 4.27 -18.41
CA VAL A 178 -9.31 4.30 -19.79
C VAL A 178 -10.34 3.18 -19.96
N VAL A 179 -10.00 1.98 -19.53
CA VAL A 179 -10.86 0.81 -19.60
C VAL A 179 -10.91 0.13 -18.24
N ARG A 180 -12.08 -0.41 -17.87
CA ARG A 180 -12.26 -1.16 -16.63
C ARG A 180 -11.33 -2.39 -16.64
N PHE A 181 -10.68 -2.67 -15.51
CA PHE A 181 -9.70 -3.75 -15.29
C PHE A 181 -8.28 -3.52 -15.85
N GLU A 182 -8.00 -2.38 -16.47
CA GLU A 182 -6.63 -1.96 -16.76
C GLU A 182 -5.98 -1.27 -15.56
N TYR A 183 -4.67 -1.06 -15.65
CA TYR A 183 -3.97 -0.23 -14.69
C TYR A 183 -4.54 1.21 -14.73
N PRO A 184 -4.74 1.84 -13.58
CA PRO A 184 -5.25 3.22 -13.58
C PRO A 184 -4.23 4.17 -14.25
N ILE A 185 -4.76 5.17 -14.96
CA ILE A 185 -3.94 6.29 -15.42
C ILE A 185 -3.36 7.00 -14.20
N PHE A 186 -4.24 7.28 -13.22
CA PHE A 186 -3.85 7.78 -11.92
C PHE A 186 -4.93 7.49 -10.87
N THR A 187 -4.49 7.50 -9.62
CA THR A 187 -5.36 7.39 -8.45
C THR A 187 -5.10 8.58 -7.55
N ILE A 188 -6.14 9.32 -7.19
CA ILE A 188 -6.10 10.37 -6.18
C ILE A 188 -6.81 9.90 -4.92
N ALA A 189 -6.19 10.11 -3.76
CA ALA A 189 -6.79 9.82 -2.47
C ALA A 189 -6.58 10.98 -1.51
N ALA A 190 -7.61 11.31 -0.76
CA ALA A 190 -7.61 12.36 0.24
C ALA A 190 -8.12 11.83 1.58
N ALA A 191 -7.49 12.27 2.67
CA ALA A 191 -7.99 12.08 4.02
C ALA A 191 -7.83 13.36 4.83
N CYS A 192 -8.92 13.78 5.47
CA CYS A 192 -8.99 14.98 6.28
C CYS A 192 -9.31 14.61 7.73
N THR A 193 -8.53 15.13 8.66
CA THR A 193 -8.88 15.11 10.08
C THR A 193 -9.77 16.31 10.37
N MET A 194 -10.97 16.04 10.87
CA MET A 194 -12.00 17.06 11.10
C MET A 194 -12.08 17.44 12.58
N ASP A 195 -12.34 18.73 12.83
CA ASP A 195 -12.88 19.21 14.08
C ASP A 195 -14.24 19.84 13.78
N LYS A 196 -15.32 19.17 14.19
CA LYS A 196 -16.70 19.47 13.72
C LYS A 196 -16.72 19.47 12.18
N ASN A 197 -16.91 20.63 11.55
CA ASN A 197 -16.95 20.81 10.10
C ASN A 197 -15.67 21.43 9.52
N ILE A 198 -14.66 21.74 10.36
CA ILE A 198 -13.42 22.39 9.94
C ILE A 198 -12.33 21.34 9.73
N VAL A 199 -11.61 21.44 8.62
CA VAL A 199 -10.44 20.62 8.32
C VAL A 199 -9.27 21.06 9.18
N ARG A 200 -8.82 20.21 10.11
CA ARG A 200 -7.60 20.46 10.92
C ARG A 200 -6.33 20.06 10.19
N ASN A 201 -6.40 18.98 9.45
CA ASN A 201 -5.30 18.52 8.63
C ASN A 201 -5.84 17.77 7.41
N ALA A 202 -5.18 17.93 6.28
CA ALA A 202 -5.47 17.21 5.05
C ALA A 202 -4.21 16.51 4.55
N ARG A 203 -4.38 15.34 3.96
CA ARG A 203 -3.34 14.59 3.24
C ARG A 203 -3.92 14.16 1.90
N ILE A 204 -3.32 14.62 0.82
CA ILE A 204 -3.80 14.39 -0.54
C ILE A 204 -2.65 13.86 -1.39
N PHE A 205 -2.84 12.66 -1.91
CA PHE A 205 -1.81 11.97 -2.70
C PHE A 205 -2.34 11.52 -4.05
N VAL A 206 -1.49 11.63 -5.05
CA VAL A 206 -1.73 11.14 -6.41
C VAL A 206 -0.63 10.14 -6.78
N THR A 207 -1.04 9.01 -7.34
CA THR A 207 -0.13 8.00 -7.93
C THR A 207 -0.48 7.78 -9.39
N GLY A 208 0.51 7.43 -10.22
CA GLY A 208 0.34 7.16 -11.65
C GLY A 208 0.73 8.32 -12.56
N VAL A 209 0.51 9.55 -12.17
CA VAL A 209 0.87 10.73 -12.99
C VAL A 209 2.40 10.82 -13.13
N LYS A 210 2.89 10.87 -14.38
CA LYS A 210 4.33 10.93 -14.70
C LYS A 210 5.16 9.83 -14.00
N LYS A 211 4.54 8.69 -13.67
CA LYS A 211 5.16 7.59 -12.92
C LYS A 211 5.79 8.04 -11.60
N LYS A 212 5.16 8.98 -10.91
CA LYS A 212 5.62 9.51 -9.63
C LYS A 212 4.52 9.45 -8.56
N LEU A 213 4.94 9.34 -7.32
CA LEU A 213 4.13 9.62 -6.16
C LEU A 213 4.17 11.12 -5.93
N THR A 214 3.01 11.77 -5.88
CA THR A 214 2.92 13.21 -5.69
C THR A 214 2.00 13.52 -4.52
N ARG A 215 2.49 14.31 -3.57
CA ARG A 215 1.69 14.88 -2.49
C ARG A 215 1.27 16.30 -2.87
N LEU A 216 -0.02 16.58 -2.79
CA LEU A 216 -0.58 17.87 -3.23
C LEU A 216 -0.60 18.87 -2.06
N VAL A 217 0.60 19.30 -1.63
CA VAL A 217 0.78 20.16 -0.45
C VAL A 217 0.07 21.51 -0.57
N ALA A 218 -0.01 22.09 -1.77
CA ALA A 218 -0.74 23.35 -1.99
C ALA A 218 -2.24 23.16 -1.70
N ALA A 219 -2.86 22.11 -2.26
CA ALA A 219 -4.25 21.79 -1.97
C ALA A 219 -4.48 21.49 -0.48
N GLU A 220 -3.60 20.71 0.17
CA GLU A 220 -3.69 20.43 1.61
C GLU A 220 -3.73 21.71 2.46
N LYS A 221 -2.93 22.72 2.08
CA LYS A 221 -2.89 24.04 2.76
C LYS A 221 -4.21 24.80 2.56
N ALA A 222 -4.79 24.77 1.36
CA ALA A 222 -6.05 25.43 1.06
C ALA A 222 -7.21 24.87 1.91
N PHE A 223 -7.22 23.56 2.15
CA PHE A 223 -8.26 22.93 2.99
C PHE A 223 -8.13 23.25 4.47
N ARG A 224 -6.92 23.47 4.98
CA ARG A 224 -6.68 23.64 6.43
C ARG A 224 -7.34 24.90 6.97
N GLY A 225 -8.13 24.75 8.03
CA GLY A 225 -8.86 25.82 8.70
C GLY A 225 -10.22 26.16 8.06
N ASN A 226 -10.57 25.50 6.96
CA ASN A 226 -11.80 25.74 6.21
C ASN A 226 -12.80 24.59 6.33
N SER A 227 -14.07 24.85 6.07
CA SER A 227 -15.08 23.82 5.82
C SER A 227 -14.96 23.32 4.39
N ILE A 228 -15.21 22.03 4.16
CA ILE A 228 -15.20 21.48 2.81
C ILE A 228 -16.45 21.96 2.07
N SER A 229 -16.25 22.69 0.95
CA SER A 229 -17.28 23.12 0.01
C SER A 229 -16.79 22.91 -1.43
N ASP A 230 -17.69 22.99 -2.40
CA ASP A 230 -17.34 22.83 -3.81
C ASP A 230 -16.44 23.98 -4.27
N GLU A 231 -16.71 25.23 -3.82
CA GLU A 231 -15.88 26.39 -4.15
C GLU A 231 -14.44 26.24 -3.61
N LEU A 232 -14.28 25.64 -2.43
CA LEU A 232 -12.96 25.38 -1.87
C LEU A 232 -12.23 24.29 -2.66
N ILE A 233 -12.95 23.26 -3.12
CA ILE A 233 -12.40 22.19 -3.96
C ILE A 233 -11.91 22.78 -5.28
N ASP A 234 -12.71 23.60 -5.95
CA ASP A 234 -12.37 24.25 -7.22
C ASP A 234 -11.15 25.18 -7.05
N SER A 235 -11.15 26.02 -6.03
CA SER A 235 -10.00 26.89 -5.71
C SER A 235 -8.72 26.10 -5.42
N ALA A 236 -8.83 24.96 -4.73
CA ALA A 236 -7.68 24.10 -4.47
C ALA A 236 -7.18 23.39 -5.75
N ALA A 237 -8.08 23.07 -6.68
CA ALA A 237 -7.72 22.49 -7.97
C ALA A 237 -6.98 23.49 -8.86
N ASP A 238 -7.42 24.75 -8.91
CA ASP A 238 -6.77 25.81 -9.68
C ASP A 238 -5.32 26.07 -9.26
N GLN A 239 -4.99 25.82 -7.98
CA GLN A 239 -3.62 25.95 -7.47
C GLN A 239 -2.69 24.81 -7.94
N LEU A 240 -3.21 23.80 -8.63
CA LEU A 240 -2.44 22.65 -9.14
C LEU A 240 -2.14 22.74 -10.64
N SER A 241 -2.62 23.79 -11.31
CA SER A 241 -2.50 24.04 -12.75
C SER A 241 -1.10 24.50 -13.16
#